data_188a10d744167baacf7faf1d4c08f450
#
_entry.id   188a10d744167baacf7faf1d4c08f450
#
_cell.length_a   1.000
_cell.length_b   1.000
_cell.length_c   1.000
_cell.angle_alpha   90.00
_cell.angle_beta   90.00
_cell.angle_gamma   90.00
#
_symmetry.space_group_name_H-M   'P 1'
#
loop_
_entity.id
_entity.type
_entity.pdbx_description
1 polymer ?
#
loop_
_entity_poly.entity_id
_entity_poly.type
_entity_poly.pdbx_seq_one_letter_code
_entity_poly.pdbx_strand_id
1 'polypeptide(L)'
;KRIEKIMTSKAANTHTIMNVDNMEDVEKCFKVFNSERICPLFLVSNTTGENIDILKKFIEKLDTRVDWRKEDLKKKLLYIEDVFSVPGIGTVISGTVRSGVIYKNDKLFIGPFSGKYRKIMVKNIHNNFRQNIDYARAGVTCNLWIKGVMKEKVYKKIIKRGMVLTDEEKCVSEFSANILILHNPTTIRKNYEPIIHCRNIRQSA
;
A
#
# COMPACT_ATOMS: atom_id res chain seq x y z
N LYS A 1 -7.11 27.11 10.47
CA LYS A 1 -6.12 28.22 10.42
C LYS A 1 -4.66 27.75 10.26
N ARG A 2 -4.12 26.80 11.09
CA ARG A 2 -2.72 26.35 10.96
C ARG A 2 -2.51 25.45 9.74
N ILE A 3 -3.42 24.52 9.49
CA ILE A 3 -3.42 23.63 8.31
C ILE A 3 -3.57 24.46 7.03
N GLU A 4 -4.48 25.40 6.99
CA GLU A 4 -4.67 26.32 5.87
C GLU A 4 -3.38 27.08 5.54
N LYS A 5 -2.68 27.64 6.54
CA LYS A 5 -1.40 28.32 6.35
C LYS A 5 -0.31 27.38 5.77
N ILE A 6 -0.29 26.10 6.16
CA ILE A 6 0.66 25.14 5.63
C ILE A 6 0.31 24.83 4.17
N MET A 7 -0.97 24.57 3.87
CA MET A 7 -1.43 24.20 2.54
C MET A 7 -1.36 25.36 1.53
N THR A 8 -1.47 26.60 1.99
CA THR A 8 -1.33 27.80 1.15
C THR A 8 0.10 28.34 1.09
N SER A 9 1.06 27.70 1.78
CA SER A 9 2.46 28.08 1.71
C SER A 9 3.04 27.83 0.31
N LYS A 10 4.04 28.62 -0.11
CA LYS A 10 4.69 28.49 -1.42
C LYS A 10 5.22 27.08 -1.70
N ALA A 11 5.58 26.33 -0.67
CA ALA A 11 6.09 24.96 -0.80
C ALA A 11 4.98 23.92 -1.05
N ALA A 12 3.73 24.19 -0.61
CA ALA A 12 2.59 23.29 -0.72
C ALA A 12 1.46 23.82 -1.63
N ASN A 13 1.64 25.01 -2.22
CA ASN A 13 0.62 25.76 -2.98
C ASN A 13 0.35 25.12 -4.35
N THR A 14 -0.13 23.90 -4.33
CA THR A 14 -0.54 23.17 -5.54
C THR A 14 -2.05 22.97 -5.63
N HIS A 15 -2.78 23.25 -4.54
CA HIS A 15 -4.23 22.97 -4.47
C HIS A 15 -4.97 24.11 -3.77
N THR A 16 -6.18 24.40 -4.25
CA THR A 16 -7.13 25.30 -3.59
C THR A 16 -7.87 24.56 -2.48
N ILE A 17 -7.89 25.10 -1.27
CA ILE A 17 -8.62 24.49 -0.16
C ILE A 17 -10.11 24.84 -0.32
N MET A 18 -10.95 23.81 -0.17
CA MET A 18 -12.39 23.93 -0.12
C MET A 18 -12.91 23.32 1.18
N ASN A 19 -13.48 24.15 2.07
CA ASN A 19 -14.16 23.68 3.25
C ASN A 19 -15.45 22.95 2.87
N VAL A 20 -15.70 21.81 3.48
CA VAL A 20 -16.87 20.97 3.24
C VAL A 20 -17.59 20.77 4.57
N ASP A 21 -18.62 21.61 4.82
CA ASP A 21 -19.31 21.68 6.10
C ASP A 21 -20.73 21.09 6.04
N ASN A 22 -21.25 20.83 4.84
CA ASN A 22 -22.57 20.26 4.62
C ASN A 22 -22.64 19.40 3.36
N MET A 23 -23.78 18.75 3.13
CA MET A 23 -23.99 17.84 1.97
C MET A 23 -23.99 18.58 0.63
N GLU A 24 -24.39 19.82 0.57
CA GLU A 24 -24.36 20.64 -0.64
C GLU A 24 -22.91 20.94 -1.06
N ASP A 25 -22.02 21.19 -0.08
CA ASP A 25 -20.61 21.39 -0.35
C ASP A 25 -19.93 20.12 -0.84
N VAL A 26 -20.38 18.92 -0.40
CA VAL A 26 -19.92 17.63 -0.96
C VAL A 26 -20.23 17.59 -2.46
N GLU A 27 -21.45 17.95 -2.87
CA GLU A 27 -21.83 17.92 -4.29
C GLU A 27 -21.05 18.96 -5.12
N LYS A 28 -20.86 20.16 -4.59
CA LYS A 28 -20.04 21.21 -5.21
C LYS A 28 -18.59 20.75 -5.37
N CYS A 29 -18.01 20.21 -4.29
CA CYS A 29 -16.66 19.68 -4.31
C CYS A 29 -16.48 18.60 -5.38
N PHE A 30 -17.41 17.66 -5.47
CA PHE A 30 -17.35 16.56 -6.42
C PHE A 30 -17.37 17.03 -7.90
N LYS A 31 -18.15 18.05 -8.22
CA LYS A 31 -18.22 18.61 -9.59
C LYS A 31 -16.86 19.12 -10.08
N VAL A 32 -16.03 19.63 -9.18
CA VAL A 32 -14.73 20.25 -9.52
C VAL A 32 -13.52 19.40 -9.10
N PHE A 33 -13.72 18.36 -8.29
CA PHE A 33 -12.65 17.55 -7.71
C PHE A 33 -11.74 16.86 -8.74
N ASN A 34 -12.30 16.42 -9.85
CA ASN A 34 -11.56 15.75 -10.92
C ASN A 34 -10.95 16.73 -11.95
N SER A 35 -11.46 17.94 -12.05
CA SER A 35 -11.03 18.94 -13.04
C SER A 35 -10.10 19.99 -12.49
N GLU A 36 -10.17 20.28 -11.19
CA GLU A 36 -9.39 21.30 -10.52
C GLU A 36 -8.49 20.70 -9.42
N ARG A 37 -7.43 21.40 -9.10
CA ARG A 37 -6.54 21.04 -7.99
C ARG A 37 -7.15 21.49 -6.66
N ILE A 38 -8.21 20.81 -6.24
CA ILE A 38 -8.92 21.09 -4.99
C ILE A 38 -8.50 20.11 -3.91
N CYS A 39 -8.30 20.66 -2.70
CA CYS A 39 -8.09 19.89 -1.48
C CYS A 39 -9.31 20.10 -0.56
N PRO A 40 -10.24 19.16 -0.47
CA PRO A 40 -11.37 19.25 0.43
C PRO A 40 -10.90 19.16 1.89
N LEU A 41 -11.41 20.07 2.72
CA LEU A 41 -11.12 20.13 4.15
C LEU A 41 -12.41 19.86 4.94
N PHE A 42 -12.39 18.79 5.73
CA PHE A 42 -13.49 18.39 6.61
C PHE A 42 -13.11 18.62 8.07
N LEU A 43 -13.91 19.39 8.79
CA LEU A 43 -13.81 19.51 10.24
C LEU A 43 -14.71 18.48 10.89
N VAL A 44 -14.13 17.46 11.49
CA VAL A 44 -14.86 16.35 12.07
C VAL A 44 -14.50 16.13 13.54
N SER A 45 -15.41 15.60 14.32
CA SER A 45 -15.19 15.20 15.70
C SER A 45 -15.49 13.72 15.89
N ASN A 46 -14.44 12.93 16.16
CA ASN A 46 -14.61 11.49 16.44
C ASN A 46 -15.30 11.21 17.79
N THR A 47 -15.30 12.18 18.70
CA THR A 47 -15.91 12.05 20.03
C THR A 47 -17.42 12.30 19.99
N THR A 48 -17.84 13.34 19.25
CA THR A 48 -19.26 13.71 19.14
C THR A 48 -19.94 13.08 17.92
N GLY A 49 -19.17 12.64 16.94
CA GLY A 49 -19.67 12.18 15.64
C GLY A 49 -19.98 13.33 14.67
N GLU A 50 -19.70 14.58 15.04
CA GLU A 50 -19.99 15.76 14.22
C GLU A 50 -19.30 15.67 12.86
N ASN A 51 -20.05 15.89 11.78
CA ASN A 51 -19.64 15.89 10.36
C ASN A 51 -19.00 14.57 9.85
N ILE A 52 -19.07 13.47 10.62
CA ILE A 52 -18.57 12.16 10.18
C ILE A 52 -19.38 11.63 9.00
N ASP A 53 -20.68 11.82 8.98
CA ASP A 53 -21.60 11.44 7.91
C ASP A 53 -21.28 12.18 6.59
N ILE A 54 -20.92 13.45 6.66
CA ILE A 54 -20.48 14.26 5.50
C ILE A 54 -19.22 13.67 4.90
N LEU A 55 -18.22 13.36 5.74
CA LEU A 55 -16.97 12.73 5.30
C LEU A 55 -17.22 11.33 4.70
N LYS A 56 -18.06 10.51 5.34
CA LYS A 56 -18.43 9.19 4.79
C LYS A 56 -19.07 9.32 3.42
N LYS A 57 -20.01 10.26 3.26
CA LYS A 57 -20.69 10.49 1.97
C LYS A 57 -19.73 10.92 0.88
N PHE A 58 -18.75 11.75 1.21
CA PHE A 58 -17.69 12.12 0.27
C PHE A 58 -16.87 10.90 -0.16
N ILE A 59 -16.44 10.08 0.82
CA ILE A 59 -15.64 8.87 0.54
C ILE A 59 -16.43 7.86 -0.32
N GLU A 60 -17.73 7.67 -0.05
CA GLU A 60 -18.58 6.76 -0.82
C GLU A 60 -18.71 7.16 -2.30
N LYS A 61 -18.58 8.46 -2.60
CA LYS A 61 -18.65 8.99 -3.96
C LYS A 61 -17.33 8.89 -4.73
N LEU A 62 -16.21 8.63 -4.03
CA LEU A 62 -14.91 8.57 -4.70
C LEU A 62 -14.81 7.35 -5.62
N ASP A 63 -14.50 7.62 -6.88
CA ASP A 63 -14.18 6.57 -7.83
C ASP A 63 -12.81 5.94 -7.52
N THR A 64 -12.70 4.65 -7.79
CA THR A 64 -11.41 3.97 -7.69
C THR A 64 -10.47 4.45 -8.80
N ARG A 65 -9.27 4.91 -8.42
CA ARG A 65 -8.24 5.33 -9.40
C ARG A 65 -7.58 4.15 -10.12
N VAL A 66 -7.78 2.95 -9.62
CA VAL A 66 -7.18 1.72 -10.13
C VAL A 66 -8.29 0.82 -10.66
N ASP A 67 -8.17 0.40 -11.90
CA ASP A 67 -9.02 -0.65 -12.45
C ASP A 67 -8.54 -2.02 -11.94
N TRP A 68 -9.07 -2.42 -10.79
CA TRP A 68 -8.69 -3.67 -10.14
C TRP A 68 -8.96 -4.91 -10.99
N ARG A 69 -9.94 -4.85 -11.90
CA ARG A 69 -10.21 -5.96 -12.84
C ARG A 69 -9.04 -6.17 -13.81
N LYS A 70 -8.43 -5.08 -14.28
CA LYS A 70 -7.21 -5.16 -15.10
C LYS A 70 -6.01 -5.60 -14.27
N GLU A 71 -5.93 -5.19 -13.02
CA GLU A 71 -4.85 -5.64 -12.13
C GLU A 71 -4.94 -7.14 -11.83
N ASP A 72 -6.14 -7.71 -11.71
CA ASP A 72 -6.34 -9.16 -11.52
C ASP A 72 -5.74 -10.02 -12.64
N LEU A 73 -5.69 -9.49 -13.87
CA LEU A 73 -5.16 -10.21 -15.03
C LEU A 73 -3.63 -10.19 -15.13
N LYS A 74 -2.97 -9.40 -14.28
CA LYS A 74 -1.51 -9.30 -14.26
C LYS A 74 -0.89 -10.43 -13.45
N LYS A 75 0.45 -10.48 -13.49
CA LYS A 75 1.24 -11.38 -12.65
C LYS A 75 0.97 -11.15 -11.18
N LYS A 76 1.01 -12.23 -10.41
CA LYS A 76 0.71 -12.20 -8.98
C LYS A 76 1.80 -11.43 -8.23
N LEU A 77 1.39 -10.46 -7.45
CA LEU A 77 2.27 -9.68 -6.60
C LEU A 77 1.56 -9.27 -5.32
N LEU A 78 2.11 -9.68 -4.18
CA LEU A 78 1.68 -9.25 -2.86
C LEU A 78 2.85 -8.60 -2.12
N TYR A 79 2.61 -7.45 -1.49
CA TYR A 79 3.58 -6.82 -0.60
C TYR A 79 3.40 -7.32 0.81
N ILE A 80 4.48 -7.84 1.40
CA ILE A 80 4.48 -8.32 2.77
C ILE A 80 4.56 -7.14 3.72
N GLU A 81 3.56 -7.03 4.58
CA GLU A 81 3.45 -5.99 5.60
C GLU A 81 3.89 -6.52 6.96
N ASP A 82 3.43 -7.73 7.32
CA ASP A 82 3.77 -8.37 8.58
C ASP A 82 3.96 -9.88 8.44
N VAL A 83 4.65 -10.47 9.43
CA VAL A 83 4.93 -11.91 9.49
C VAL A 83 4.65 -12.43 10.90
N PHE A 84 3.79 -13.42 11.00
CA PHE A 84 3.39 -14.04 12.25
C PHE A 84 3.83 -15.50 12.29
N SER A 85 4.20 -15.97 13.48
CA SER A 85 4.35 -17.40 13.78
C SER A 85 3.19 -17.82 14.67
N VAL A 86 2.29 -18.62 14.11
CA VAL A 86 1.07 -19.05 14.81
C VAL A 86 1.27 -20.49 15.29
N PRO A 87 1.19 -20.75 16.62
CA PRO A 87 1.33 -22.10 17.16
C PRO A 87 0.34 -23.08 16.49
N GLY A 88 0.82 -24.25 16.09
CA GLY A 88 0.00 -25.29 15.43
C GLY A 88 -0.29 -25.04 13.95
N ILE A 89 -0.08 -23.82 13.45
CA ILE A 89 -0.30 -23.45 12.04
C ILE A 89 1.03 -23.23 11.32
N GLY A 90 1.89 -22.39 11.89
CA GLY A 90 3.19 -22.07 11.32
C GLY A 90 3.31 -20.61 10.91
N THR A 91 3.92 -20.37 9.75
CA THR A 91 4.17 -18.99 9.27
C THR A 91 2.97 -18.46 8.52
N VAL A 92 2.48 -17.31 8.99
CA VAL A 92 1.43 -16.52 8.35
C VAL A 92 2.02 -15.18 7.95
N ILE A 93 1.83 -14.78 6.71
CA ILE A 93 2.20 -13.45 6.21
C ILE A 93 0.93 -12.63 5.99
N SER A 94 0.97 -11.38 6.39
CA SER A 94 -0.07 -10.39 6.10
C SER A 94 0.42 -9.46 5.00
N GLY A 95 -0.45 -9.08 4.09
CA GLY A 95 -0.11 -8.15 3.03
C GLY A 95 -1.26 -7.84 2.10
N THR A 96 -1.00 -6.88 1.21
CA THR A 96 -1.97 -6.44 0.20
C THR A 96 -1.59 -6.99 -1.17
N VAL A 97 -2.53 -7.65 -1.84
CA VAL A 97 -2.37 -8.12 -3.21
C VAL A 97 -2.37 -6.89 -4.12
N ARG A 98 -1.25 -6.66 -4.80
CA ARG A 98 -1.08 -5.51 -5.69
C ARG A 98 -1.58 -5.80 -7.10
N SER A 99 -1.33 -7.02 -7.57
CA SER A 99 -1.77 -7.49 -8.88
C SER A 99 -1.91 -9.01 -8.90
N GLY A 100 -2.66 -9.51 -9.86
CA GLY A 100 -3.01 -10.91 -10.00
C GLY A 100 -4.01 -11.38 -8.94
N VAL A 101 -4.36 -12.65 -9.01
CA VAL A 101 -5.25 -13.31 -8.03
C VAL A 101 -4.49 -14.45 -7.40
N ILE A 102 -4.38 -14.47 -6.08
CA ILE A 102 -3.70 -15.52 -5.32
C ILE A 102 -4.75 -16.54 -4.88
N TYR A 103 -4.54 -17.80 -5.22
CA TYR A 103 -5.41 -18.90 -4.85
C TYR A 103 -4.79 -19.76 -3.75
N LYS A 104 -5.64 -20.45 -3.03
CA LYS A 104 -5.23 -21.55 -2.15
C LYS A 104 -4.49 -22.62 -2.97
N ASN A 105 -3.41 -23.15 -2.39
CA ASN A 105 -2.46 -24.08 -3.00
C ASN A 105 -1.57 -23.53 -4.13
N ASP A 106 -1.60 -22.22 -4.39
CA ASP A 106 -0.64 -21.60 -5.29
C ASP A 106 0.80 -21.84 -4.84
N LYS A 107 1.66 -22.13 -5.82
CA LYS A 107 3.10 -22.21 -5.65
C LYS A 107 3.71 -20.88 -6.11
N LEU A 108 4.24 -20.13 -5.18
CA LEU A 108 4.76 -18.78 -5.41
C LEU A 108 6.20 -18.65 -4.91
N PHE A 109 6.81 -17.53 -5.22
CA PHE A 109 8.14 -17.18 -4.79
C PHE A 109 8.07 -16.05 -3.75
N ILE A 110 8.80 -16.19 -2.65
CA ILE A 110 8.93 -15.17 -1.62
C ILE A 110 10.36 -14.64 -1.59
N GLY A 111 10.53 -13.32 -1.46
CA GLY A 111 11.85 -12.69 -1.41
C GLY A 111 11.84 -11.18 -1.60
N PRO A 112 13.00 -10.60 -1.93
CA PRO A 112 14.29 -11.27 -2.11
C PRO A 112 15.04 -11.57 -0.80
N PHE A 113 15.78 -12.68 -0.78
CA PHE A 113 16.74 -13.02 0.26
C PHE A 113 18.15 -12.94 -0.33
N SER A 114 18.87 -11.86 -0.09
CA SER A 114 20.20 -11.63 -0.72
C SER A 114 20.17 -11.86 -2.24
N GLY A 115 19.20 -11.25 -2.92
CA GLY A 115 19.05 -11.35 -4.37
C GLY A 115 18.40 -12.63 -4.90
N LYS A 116 17.94 -13.54 -4.04
CA LYS A 116 17.31 -14.81 -4.45
C LYS A 116 15.90 -14.93 -3.88
N TYR A 117 15.06 -15.67 -4.59
CA TYR A 117 13.72 -16.02 -4.13
C TYR A 117 13.66 -17.45 -3.64
N ARG A 118 12.63 -17.77 -2.88
CA ARG A 118 12.36 -19.12 -2.36
C ARG A 118 10.96 -19.53 -2.70
N LYS A 119 10.80 -20.77 -3.13
CA LYS A 119 9.48 -21.34 -3.40
C LYS A 119 8.71 -21.57 -2.11
N ILE A 120 7.45 -21.21 -2.11
CA ILE A 120 6.49 -21.49 -1.05
C ILE A 120 5.17 -21.96 -1.65
N MET A 121 4.31 -22.52 -0.81
CA MET A 121 2.94 -22.85 -1.14
C MET A 121 2.00 -22.13 -0.20
N VAL A 122 0.95 -21.51 -0.76
CA VAL A 122 -0.14 -20.91 0.01
C VAL A 122 -1.06 -22.02 0.49
N LYS A 123 -1.13 -22.26 1.79
CA LYS A 123 -1.95 -23.33 2.38
C LYS A 123 -3.38 -22.90 2.66
N ASN A 124 -3.53 -21.66 3.10
CA ASN A 124 -4.83 -21.08 3.39
C ASN A 124 -4.78 -19.55 3.25
N ILE A 125 -5.94 -18.95 3.03
CA ILE A 125 -6.11 -17.50 2.88
C ILE A 125 -7.23 -17.06 3.82
N HIS A 126 -6.97 -16.01 4.60
CA HIS A 126 -7.97 -15.35 5.43
C HIS A 126 -8.09 -13.88 5.01
N ASN A 127 -9.32 -13.38 4.99
CA ASN A 127 -9.57 -11.94 4.84
C ASN A 127 -9.31 -11.20 6.17
N ASN A 128 -9.52 -9.87 6.19
CA ASN A 128 -9.33 -9.04 7.38
C ASN A 128 -10.30 -9.38 8.54
N PHE A 129 -11.40 -10.07 8.24
CA PHE A 129 -12.37 -10.54 9.23
C PHE A 129 -12.04 -11.95 9.76
N ARG A 130 -10.85 -12.48 9.44
CA ARG A 130 -10.38 -13.84 9.79
C ARG A 130 -11.23 -14.97 9.21
N GLN A 131 -12.00 -14.70 8.17
CA GLN A 131 -12.78 -15.70 7.45
C GLN A 131 -11.91 -16.36 6.39
N ASN A 132 -12.05 -17.67 6.22
CA ASN A 132 -11.43 -18.41 5.14
C ASN A 132 -12.00 -17.97 3.79
N ILE A 133 -11.10 -17.73 2.84
CA ILE A 133 -11.45 -17.45 1.46
C ILE A 133 -10.59 -18.31 0.53
N ASP A 134 -11.10 -18.65 -0.64
CA ASP A 134 -10.38 -19.51 -1.58
C ASP A 134 -9.37 -18.74 -2.43
N TYR A 135 -9.56 -17.44 -2.59
CA TYR A 135 -8.68 -16.55 -3.33
C TYR A 135 -8.69 -15.12 -2.79
N ALA A 136 -7.61 -14.39 -3.05
CA ALA A 136 -7.47 -12.97 -2.79
C ALA A 136 -7.13 -12.24 -4.09
N ARG A 137 -7.96 -11.25 -4.46
CA ARG A 137 -7.83 -10.43 -5.67
C ARG A 137 -6.95 -9.22 -5.44
N ALA A 138 -6.52 -8.58 -6.53
CA ALA A 138 -5.82 -7.30 -6.47
C ALA A 138 -6.62 -6.25 -5.69
N GLY A 139 -5.94 -5.48 -4.85
CA GLY A 139 -6.52 -4.48 -3.95
C GLY A 139 -6.95 -5.03 -2.59
N VAL A 140 -6.96 -6.35 -2.39
CA VAL A 140 -7.40 -6.96 -1.14
C VAL A 140 -6.22 -7.20 -0.21
N THR A 141 -6.37 -6.80 1.06
CA THR A 141 -5.47 -7.18 2.15
C THR A 141 -5.88 -8.53 2.71
N CYS A 142 -4.95 -9.45 2.84
CA CYS A 142 -5.21 -10.80 3.30
C CYS A 142 -4.07 -11.35 4.16
N ASN A 143 -4.37 -12.45 4.86
CA ASN A 143 -3.41 -13.21 5.63
C ASN A 143 -3.23 -14.58 4.97
N LEU A 144 -2.02 -14.92 4.62
CA LEU A 144 -1.67 -16.15 3.91
C LEU A 144 -0.90 -17.08 4.85
N TRP A 145 -1.44 -18.25 5.13
CA TRP A 145 -0.66 -19.33 5.71
C TRP A 145 0.21 -19.94 4.62
N ILE A 146 1.52 -19.87 4.81
CA ILE A 146 2.49 -20.36 3.84
C ILE A 146 3.26 -21.57 4.36
N LYS A 147 3.59 -22.50 3.48
CA LYS A 147 4.49 -23.61 3.73
C LYS A 147 5.60 -23.60 2.68
N GLY A 148 6.84 -23.77 3.09
CA GLY A 148 8.00 -23.77 2.20
C GLY A 148 9.05 -24.77 2.64
N VAL A 149 10.20 -24.76 1.96
CA VAL A 149 11.29 -25.71 2.15
C VAL A 149 12.01 -25.54 3.49
N MET A 150 11.87 -24.38 4.16
CA MET A 150 12.58 -24.07 5.42
C MET A 150 11.72 -24.37 6.65
N LYS A 151 12.40 -24.63 7.76
CA LYS A 151 11.75 -24.76 9.08
C LYS A 151 11.03 -23.44 9.44
N GLU A 152 9.83 -23.52 9.98
CA GLU A 152 8.95 -22.38 10.28
C GLU A 152 9.60 -21.29 11.14
N LYS A 153 10.38 -21.70 12.17
CA LYS A 153 11.11 -20.76 13.04
C LYS A 153 12.10 -19.85 12.28
N VAL A 154 12.60 -20.31 11.13
CA VAL A 154 13.55 -19.55 10.32
C VAL A 154 12.83 -18.50 9.49
N TYR A 155 11.64 -18.80 8.96
CA TYR A 155 10.88 -17.83 8.15
C TYR A 155 10.62 -16.53 8.88
N LYS A 156 10.14 -16.57 10.13
CA LYS A 156 9.87 -15.37 10.93
C LYS A 156 11.11 -14.46 11.10
N LYS A 157 12.31 -15.04 11.14
CA LYS A 157 13.55 -14.28 11.33
C LYS A 157 14.03 -13.62 10.03
N ILE A 158 13.74 -14.23 8.87
CA ILE A 158 14.32 -13.82 7.60
C ILE A 158 13.34 -13.08 6.68
N ILE A 159 12.03 -13.36 6.79
CA ILE A 159 11.01 -12.61 6.05
C ILE A 159 10.85 -11.25 6.71
N LYS A 160 11.01 -10.20 5.94
CA LYS A 160 10.91 -8.81 6.42
C LYS A 160 9.79 -8.08 5.70
N ARG A 161 9.26 -7.07 6.36
CA ARG A 161 8.40 -6.08 5.73
C ARG A 161 9.07 -5.51 4.47
N GLY A 162 8.32 -5.38 3.40
CA GLY A 162 8.83 -4.91 2.11
C GLY A 162 9.26 -6.01 1.16
N MET A 163 9.46 -7.23 1.63
CA MET A 163 9.58 -8.37 0.73
C MET A 163 8.26 -8.63 0.00
N VAL A 164 8.34 -9.39 -1.07
CA VAL A 164 7.19 -9.67 -1.93
C VAL A 164 6.93 -11.17 -2.06
N LEU A 165 5.68 -11.48 -2.36
CA LEU A 165 5.24 -12.78 -2.85
C LEU A 165 4.83 -12.61 -4.31
N THR A 166 5.37 -13.44 -5.20
CA THR A 166 5.17 -13.31 -6.66
C THR A 166 5.20 -14.68 -7.36
N ASP A 167 4.70 -14.75 -8.58
CA ASP A 167 4.81 -15.91 -9.46
C ASP A 167 6.09 -15.90 -10.32
N GLU A 168 6.92 -14.85 -10.23
CA GLU A 168 8.17 -14.72 -10.95
C GLU A 168 9.39 -14.62 -10.03
N GLU A 169 10.42 -15.37 -10.36
CA GLU A 169 11.72 -15.28 -9.68
C GLU A 169 12.62 -14.25 -10.41
N LYS A 170 12.31 -12.96 -10.24
CA LYS A 170 13.11 -11.87 -10.81
C LYS A 170 13.60 -10.93 -9.72
N CYS A 171 14.91 -10.76 -9.64
CA CYS A 171 15.56 -9.78 -8.80
C CYS A 171 16.66 -9.08 -9.58
N VAL A 172 16.79 -7.79 -9.40
CA VAL A 172 17.89 -6.98 -9.92
C VAL A 172 18.71 -6.44 -8.77
N SER A 173 20.02 -6.51 -8.88
CA SER A 173 20.97 -5.94 -7.90
C SER A 173 21.36 -4.50 -8.27
N GLU A 174 21.25 -4.16 -9.54
CA GLU A 174 21.59 -2.85 -10.07
C GLU A 174 20.50 -2.35 -11.01
N PHE A 175 20.25 -1.06 -10.98
CA PHE A 175 19.31 -0.41 -11.89
C PHE A 175 19.73 1.05 -12.15
N SER A 176 19.32 1.58 -13.29
CA SER A 176 19.40 3.01 -13.60
C SER A 176 18.04 3.66 -13.44
N ALA A 177 18.00 4.86 -12.89
CA ALA A 177 16.79 5.61 -12.68
C ALA A 177 16.91 7.07 -13.15
N ASN A 178 15.85 7.58 -13.78
CA ASN A 178 15.71 9.01 -14.03
C ASN A 178 15.08 9.66 -12.80
N ILE A 179 15.76 10.65 -12.24
CA ILE A 179 15.31 11.33 -11.01
C ILE A 179 14.89 12.75 -11.36
N LEU A 180 13.66 13.10 -10.98
CA LEU A 180 13.18 14.48 -11.02
C LEU A 180 13.32 15.12 -9.64
N ILE A 181 14.19 16.13 -9.52
CA ILE A 181 14.36 16.87 -8.27
C ILE A 181 13.30 17.95 -8.21
N LEU A 182 12.30 17.77 -7.32
CA LEU A 182 11.22 18.72 -7.11
C LEU A 182 11.64 19.88 -6.20
N HIS A 183 12.34 19.56 -5.13
CA HIS A 183 12.85 20.52 -4.15
C HIS A 183 14.02 19.89 -3.41
N ASN A 184 15.05 20.67 -3.16
CA ASN A 184 16.16 20.27 -2.32
C ASN A 184 16.60 21.47 -1.44
N PRO A 185 16.56 21.35 -0.13
CA PRO A 185 16.95 22.44 0.79
C PRO A 185 18.47 22.64 0.87
N THR A 186 19.24 21.67 0.38
CA THR A 186 20.70 21.68 0.41
C THR A 186 21.29 21.33 -0.96
N THR A 187 22.58 21.59 -1.14
CA THR A 187 23.27 21.21 -2.39
C THR A 187 23.51 19.69 -2.42
N ILE A 188 23.09 19.05 -3.50
CA ILE A 188 23.42 17.64 -3.75
C ILE A 188 24.88 17.55 -4.17
N ARG A 189 25.68 16.82 -3.41
CA ARG A 189 27.11 16.62 -3.64
C ARG A 189 27.42 15.13 -3.86
N LYS A 190 28.64 14.82 -4.29
CA LYS A 190 29.14 13.45 -4.32
C LYS A 190 29.00 12.82 -2.91
N ASN A 191 28.56 11.58 -2.82
CA ASN A 191 28.25 10.84 -1.59
C ASN A 191 27.02 11.41 -0.80
N TYR A 192 26.10 12.05 -1.50
CA TYR A 192 24.80 12.39 -0.91
C TYR A 192 23.98 11.11 -0.77
N GLU A 193 23.57 10.79 0.47
CA GLU A 193 22.77 9.61 0.80
C GLU A 193 21.31 10.01 1.05
N PRO A 194 20.43 9.95 0.05
CA PRO A 194 19.02 10.24 0.25
C PRO A 194 18.31 9.09 0.96
N ILE A 195 17.21 9.40 1.59
CA ILE A 195 16.27 8.38 2.05
C ILE A 195 15.36 8.02 0.88
N ILE A 196 15.45 6.78 0.42
CA ILE A 196 14.58 6.25 -0.63
C ILE A 196 13.35 5.61 0.01
N HIS A 197 12.20 6.04 -0.44
CA HIS A 197 10.93 5.41 -0.16
C HIS A 197 10.47 4.64 -1.39
N CYS A 198 10.50 3.32 -1.31
CA CYS A 198 9.96 2.46 -2.35
C CYS A 198 8.85 1.60 -1.75
N ARG A 199 7.61 2.02 -2.01
CA ARG A 199 6.42 1.39 -1.46
C ARG A 199 6.43 1.37 0.07
N ASN A 200 6.47 0.20 0.70
CA ASN A 200 6.56 0.04 2.16
C ASN A 200 7.99 -0.11 2.70
N ILE A 201 9.00 0.07 1.83
CA ILE A 201 10.41 0.11 2.22
C ILE A 201 10.85 1.57 2.36
N ARG A 202 11.61 1.84 3.43
CA ARG A 202 12.32 3.09 3.65
C ARG A 202 13.76 2.77 3.95
N GLN A 203 14.69 3.26 3.14
CA GLN A 203 16.11 2.98 3.28
C GLN A 203 16.96 4.17 2.83
N SER A 204 18.09 4.39 3.49
CA SER A 204 19.16 5.26 3.03
C SER A 204 19.92 4.56 1.90
N ALA A 205 20.29 5.27 0.84
CA ALA A 205 21.02 4.76 -0.32
C ALA A 205 22.04 5.78 -0.84
#